data_10592080d9ac32cddf0031f71d894f71
#
_entry.id   10592080d9ac32cddf0031f71d894f71
#
_cell.length_a   1.000
_cell.length_b   1.000
_cell.length_c   1.000
_cell.angle_alpha   90.00
_cell.angle_beta   90.00
_cell.angle_gamma   90.00
#
_symmetry.space_group_name_H-M   'P 1'
#
loop_
_entity.id
_entity.type
_entity.pdbx_description
1 polymer ?
#
loop_
_entity_poly.entity_id
_entity_poly.type
_entity_poly.pdbx_seq_one_letter_code
_entity_poly.pdbx_strand_id
1 'polypeptide(L)'
;MRTWKALTPLLKLLVLTQLAFNVGFYAVLPFLAAHLGTAIGMAGWVVGLVLGLRTFSQQGLFVVGGWFVDRYGVRPAVLTGCALRVVGFAWLGYADETWTVIGAVLLVGLAAALFSPAVESEVARQAVLWEEDGHGPRTRVLALFSASGQAGAFMGPLLGALLLTVDFRTTCLAGATVFVLVLAGHARLMPHRIPGRVATRARGGVRVLLRNRPFLSLCCAYGAYLLAYNQLYLALPQEVQRATGSQAALSWLFALASLLAVCGQLPVTRWAGDRLGLRRSIAVGLLLVAAGFAVVAAARPAAWTGAAGLLPATGYVLLLTLGQMLIVPATRAWVPDLTEDGRLGLYTGALSSVSGLIVLIGSSAGGCLLDLGLPPAVPWLVLAALPVLAVALLPHRAEGAGCEGDTALPR
;
A
#
# COMPACT_ATOMS: atom_id res chain seq x y z
N MET A 1 -15.19 23.35 3.98
CA MET A 1 -15.31 23.80 5.38
C MET A 1 -16.62 23.41 6.06
N ARG A 2 -17.80 23.44 5.39
CA ARG A 2 -19.10 23.06 6.01
C ARG A 2 -19.14 21.60 6.50
N THR A 3 -18.66 20.65 5.69
CA THR A 3 -18.64 19.22 6.06
C THR A 3 -17.81 18.93 7.30
N TRP A 4 -16.62 19.55 7.42
CA TRP A 4 -15.73 19.36 8.59
C TRP A 4 -16.36 19.80 9.90
N LYS A 5 -17.12 20.92 9.89
CA LYS A 5 -17.81 21.42 11.09
C LYS A 5 -18.93 20.48 11.56
N ALA A 6 -19.59 19.81 10.62
CA ALA A 6 -20.70 18.90 10.90
C ALA A 6 -20.25 17.51 11.38
N LEU A 7 -18.96 17.14 11.20
CA LEU A 7 -18.46 15.83 11.64
C LEU A 7 -18.50 15.66 13.16
N THR A 8 -18.85 14.47 13.60
CA THR A 8 -18.74 14.07 15.00
C THR A 8 -17.28 14.10 15.49
N PRO A 9 -17.00 14.26 16.79
CA PRO A 9 -15.64 14.21 17.32
C PRO A 9 -14.89 12.94 16.94
N LEU A 10 -15.57 11.78 16.91
CA LEU A 10 -15.00 10.51 16.50
C LEU A 10 -14.63 10.51 15.00
N LEU A 11 -15.50 10.99 14.12
CA LEU A 11 -15.20 11.11 12.70
C LEU A 11 -14.00 12.05 12.42
N LYS A 12 -13.94 13.19 13.14
CA LYS A 12 -12.78 14.10 13.06
C LYS A 12 -11.50 13.40 13.48
N LEU A 13 -11.54 12.64 14.59
CA LEU A 13 -10.41 11.87 15.05
C LEU A 13 -9.97 10.85 13.99
N LEU A 14 -10.89 10.06 13.41
CA LEU A 14 -10.58 9.05 12.40
C LEU A 14 -9.94 9.66 11.14
N VAL A 15 -10.45 10.80 10.66
CA VAL A 15 -9.88 11.54 9.52
C VAL A 15 -8.49 12.07 9.84
N LEU A 16 -8.29 12.67 11.03
CA LEU A 16 -6.97 13.15 11.46
C LEU A 16 -5.99 11.99 11.69
N THR A 17 -6.49 10.87 12.17
CA THR A 17 -5.70 9.65 12.32
C THR A 17 -5.17 9.14 10.98
N GLN A 18 -5.99 9.15 9.93
CA GLN A 18 -5.55 8.77 8.59
C GLN A 18 -4.45 9.70 8.05
N LEU A 19 -4.60 11.01 8.26
CA LEU A 19 -3.56 11.98 7.95
C LEU A 19 -2.27 11.67 8.71
N ALA A 20 -2.35 11.58 10.04
CA ALA A 20 -1.23 11.37 10.93
C ALA A 20 -0.51 10.03 10.67
N PHE A 21 -1.30 8.97 10.40
CA PHE A 21 -0.78 7.66 10.02
C PHE A 21 0.08 7.73 8.76
N ASN A 22 -0.43 8.38 7.70
CA ASN A 22 0.31 8.50 6.45
C ASN A 22 1.50 9.45 6.57
N VAL A 23 1.38 10.56 7.31
CA VAL A 23 2.51 11.45 7.59
C VAL A 23 3.64 10.67 8.28
N GLY A 24 3.35 9.98 9.39
CA GLY A 24 4.37 9.23 10.13
C GLY A 24 4.98 8.08 9.33
N PHE A 25 4.17 7.40 8.52
CA PHE A 25 4.61 6.30 7.68
C PHE A 25 5.52 6.77 6.54
N TYR A 26 5.08 7.76 5.77
CA TYR A 26 5.83 8.26 4.62
C TYR A 26 7.00 9.20 5.01
N ALA A 27 7.07 9.67 6.26
CA ALA A 27 8.26 10.37 6.75
C ALA A 27 9.45 9.42 6.94
N VAL A 28 9.24 8.15 7.28
CA VAL A 28 10.31 7.19 7.58
C VAL A 28 10.60 6.26 6.40
N LEU A 29 9.56 5.67 5.80
CA LEU A 29 9.70 4.56 4.87
C LEU A 29 10.51 4.85 3.59
N PRO A 30 10.36 6.00 2.90
CA PRO A 30 11.13 6.30 1.70
C PRO A 30 12.64 6.32 1.92
N PHE A 31 13.06 6.63 3.13
CA PHE A 31 14.47 6.80 3.49
C PHE A 31 15.06 5.58 4.20
N LEU A 32 14.21 4.61 4.58
CA LEU A 32 14.65 3.42 5.33
C LEU A 32 15.69 2.61 4.56
N ALA A 33 15.45 2.32 3.27
CA ALA A 33 16.39 1.54 2.47
C ALA A 33 17.77 2.20 2.37
N ALA A 34 17.80 3.52 2.16
CA ALA A 34 19.03 4.28 2.10
C ALA A 34 19.77 4.24 3.45
N HIS A 35 19.07 4.43 4.57
CA HIS A 35 19.64 4.34 5.91
C HIS A 35 20.26 2.96 6.18
N LEU A 36 19.53 1.88 5.85
CA LEU A 36 20.01 0.50 6.03
C LEU A 36 21.26 0.20 5.19
N GLY A 37 21.28 0.65 3.93
CA GLY A 37 22.39 0.41 3.02
C GLY A 37 23.62 1.29 3.30
N THR A 38 23.42 2.59 3.60
CA THR A 38 24.53 3.54 3.71
C THR A 38 25.01 3.73 5.15
N ALA A 39 24.11 3.86 6.13
CA ALA A 39 24.49 4.11 7.51
C ALA A 39 24.82 2.83 8.28
N ILE A 40 24.05 1.75 8.06
CA ILE A 40 24.27 0.46 8.74
C ILE A 40 25.14 -0.48 7.89
N GLY A 41 25.27 -0.23 6.57
CA GLY A 41 26.11 -1.03 5.68
C GLY A 41 25.54 -2.39 5.31
N MET A 42 24.21 -2.55 5.33
CA MET A 42 23.55 -3.80 4.97
C MET A 42 23.65 -4.06 3.47
N ALA A 43 23.91 -5.32 3.09
CA ALA A 43 23.83 -5.76 1.69
C ALA A 43 22.42 -5.57 1.13
N GLY A 44 22.29 -5.28 -0.17
CA GLY A 44 21.00 -4.98 -0.81
C GLY A 44 19.98 -6.09 -0.67
N TRP A 45 20.39 -7.37 -0.66
CA TRP A 45 19.47 -8.48 -0.42
C TRP A 45 18.87 -8.45 1.00
N VAL A 46 19.65 -8.01 2.03
CA VAL A 46 19.14 -7.82 3.41
C VAL A 46 18.18 -6.66 3.46
N VAL A 47 18.51 -5.54 2.81
CA VAL A 47 17.61 -4.37 2.69
C VAL A 47 16.30 -4.79 2.01
N GLY A 48 16.40 -5.54 0.92
CA GLY A 48 15.24 -6.11 0.22
C GLY A 48 14.42 -7.04 1.13
N LEU A 49 15.06 -7.89 1.92
CA LEU A 49 14.41 -8.75 2.90
C LEU A 49 13.65 -7.95 3.96
N VAL A 50 14.28 -6.93 4.53
CA VAL A 50 13.67 -6.05 5.56
C VAL A 50 12.43 -5.35 5.00
N LEU A 51 12.50 -4.76 3.81
CA LEU A 51 11.36 -4.11 3.16
C LEU A 51 10.28 -5.10 2.74
N GLY A 52 10.68 -6.28 2.30
CA GLY A 52 9.77 -7.39 1.99
C GLY A 52 9.04 -7.89 3.24
N LEU A 53 9.76 -8.13 4.34
CA LEU A 53 9.19 -8.53 5.63
C LEU A 53 8.23 -7.47 6.18
N ARG A 54 8.56 -6.19 6.03
CA ARG A 54 7.67 -5.10 6.39
C ARG A 54 6.35 -5.16 5.61
N THR A 55 6.43 -5.33 4.30
CA THR A 55 5.24 -5.40 3.45
C THR A 55 4.45 -6.67 3.72
N PHE A 56 5.13 -7.80 3.90
CA PHE A 56 4.50 -9.08 4.27
C PHE A 56 3.79 -9.00 5.63
N SER A 57 4.45 -8.44 6.66
CA SER A 57 3.83 -8.28 7.98
C SER A 57 2.61 -7.35 7.96
N GLN A 58 2.58 -6.37 7.06
CA GLN A 58 1.42 -5.51 6.86
C GLN A 58 0.33 -6.21 6.06
N GLN A 59 0.62 -6.68 4.86
CA GLN A 59 -0.37 -7.22 3.91
C GLN A 59 -0.70 -8.69 4.20
N GLY A 60 0.32 -9.50 4.47
CA GLY A 60 0.15 -10.93 4.72
C GLY A 60 -0.62 -11.25 6.00
N LEU A 61 -0.56 -10.36 6.99
CA LEU A 61 -1.24 -10.53 8.28
C LEU A 61 -2.58 -9.79 8.38
N PHE A 62 -3.12 -9.24 7.29
CA PHE A 62 -4.47 -8.62 7.30
C PHE A 62 -5.56 -9.59 7.75
N VAL A 63 -5.44 -10.87 7.42
CA VAL A 63 -6.37 -11.91 7.92
C VAL A 63 -6.33 -11.99 9.45
N VAL A 64 -5.13 -11.91 10.04
CA VAL A 64 -4.95 -11.91 11.50
C VAL A 64 -5.54 -10.64 12.11
N GLY A 65 -5.35 -9.48 11.47
CA GLY A 65 -5.93 -8.21 11.89
C GLY A 65 -7.46 -8.24 11.86
N GLY A 66 -8.05 -8.73 10.78
CA GLY A 66 -9.50 -8.94 10.67
C GLY A 66 -10.04 -9.87 11.75
N TRP A 67 -9.40 -11.03 11.95
CA TRP A 67 -9.77 -11.97 13.02
C TRP A 67 -9.70 -11.31 14.41
N PHE A 68 -8.66 -10.50 14.66
CA PHE A 68 -8.52 -9.80 15.93
C PHE A 68 -9.65 -8.78 16.16
N VAL A 69 -10.04 -8.04 15.11
CA VAL A 69 -11.18 -7.10 15.14
C VAL A 69 -12.48 -7.84 15.41
N ASP A 70 -12.72 -8.96 14.73
CA ASP A 70 -13.93 -9.78 14.91
C ASP A 70 -14.04 -10.38 16.31
N ARG A 71 -12.90 -10.74 16.90
CA ARG A 71 -12.82 -11.38 18.21
C ARG A 71 -12.90 -10.40 19.38
N TYR A 72 -12.16 -9.31 19.29
CA TYR A 72 -11.95 -8.37 20.41
C TYR A 72 -12.59 -7.00 20.16
N GLY A 73 -13.01 -6.73 18.93
CA GLY A 73 -13.60 -5.45 18.53
C GLY A 73 -12.60 -4.45 18.00
N VAL A 74 -13.13 -3.38 17.40
CA VAL A 74 -12.36 -2.34 16.71
C VAL A 74 -11.45 -1.57 17.68
N ARG A 75 -11.94 -1.20 18.86
CA ARG A 75 -11.18 -0.39 19.82
C ARG A 75 -9.88 -1.07 20.29
N PRO A 76 -9.88 -2.33 20.80
CA PRO A 76 -8.65 -3.02 21.15
C PRO A 76 -7.69 -3.13 19.98
N ALA A 77 -8.18 -3.42 18.76
CA ALA A 77 -7.35 -3.53 17.58
C ALA A 77 -6.63 -2.22 17.22
N VAL A 78 -7.35 -1.09 17.28
CA VAL A 78 -6.78 0.24 17.02
C VAL A 78 -5.76 0.61 18.10
N LEU A 79 -6.08 0.42 19.39
CA LEU A 79 -5.18 0.77 20.48
C LEU A 79 -3.92 -0.08 20.48
N THR A 80 -4.05 -1.40 20.28
CA THR A 80 -2.90 -2.31 20.16
C THR A 80 -2.06 -1.96 18.94
N GLY A 81 -2.69 -1.71 17.77
CA GLY A 81 -1.97 -1.31 16.58
C GLY A 81 -1.20 0.00 16.75
N CYS A 82 -1.79 1.03 17.39
CA CYS A 82 -1.09 2.28 17.71
C CYS A 82 0.07 2.04 18.68
N ALA A 83 -0.13 1.27 19.74
CA ALA A 83 0.92 0.98 20.73
C ALA A 83 2.11 0.24 20.10
N LEU A 84 1.82 -0.81 19.30
CA LEU A 84 2.86 -1.53 18.55
C LEU A 84 3.63 -0.62 17.60
N ARG A 85 2.95 0.36 17.01
CA ARG A 85 3.60 1.32 16.10
C ARG A 85 4.49 2.30 16.82
N VAL A 86 4.07 2.80 18.00
CA VAL A 86 4.91 3.62 18.87
C VAL A 86 6.19 2.88 19.23
N VAL A 87 6.07 1.64 19.73
CA VAL A 87 7.20 0.80 20.09
C VAL A 87 8.07 0.49 18.87
N GLY A 88 7.45 0.13 17.75
CA GLY A 88 8.16 -0.22 16.51
C GLY A 88 8.99 0.94 15.94
N PHE A 89 8.43 2.15 15.87
CA PHE A 89 9.17 3.32 15.40
C PHE A 89 10.25 3.76 16.41
N ALA A 90 9.94 3.77 17.71
CA ALA A 90 10.94 4.06 18.73
C ALA A 90 12.10 3.06 18.65
N TRP A 91 11.80 1.77 18.57
CA TRP A 91 12.82 0.72 18.43
C TRP A 91 13.63 0.88 17.14
N LEU A 92 12.98 1.15 16.01
CA LEU A 92 13.65 1.35 14.71
C LEU A 92 14.66 2.50 14.76
N GLY A 93 14.36 3.58 15.50
CA GLY A 93 15.26 4.71 15.65
C GLY A 93 16.54 4.41 16.46
N TYR A 94 16.58 3.28 17.16
CA TYR A 94 17.74 2.82 17.95
C TYR A 94 18.31 1.49 17.45
N ALA A 95 17.81 0.99 16.31
CA ALA A 95 18.21 -0.30 15.78
C ALA A 95 19.45 -0.17 14.88
N ASP A 96 20.59 -0.66 15.37
CA ASP A 96 21.87 -0.61 14.66
C ASP A 96 22.29 -1.97 14.10
N GLU A 97 21.61 -3.05 14.52
CA GLU A 97 21.88 -4.42 14.07
C GLU A 97 20.77 -4.97 13.19
N THR A 98 21.11 -5.87 12.29
CA THR A 98 20.16 -6.49 11.35
C THR A 98 18.94 -7.10 12.06
N TRP A 99 19.14 -7.83 13.16
CA TRP A 99 18.05 -8.49 13.86
C TRP A 99 17.13 -7.53 14.61
N THR A 100 17.70 -6.45 15.18
CA THR A 100 16.92 -5.40 15.84
C THR A 100 16.08 -4.60 14.83
N VAL A 101 16.64 -4.31 13.66
CA VAL A 101 15.92 -3.69 12.53
C VAL A 101 14.79 -4.60 12.07
N ILE A 102 15.03 -5.90 11.84
CA ILE A 102 14.00 -6.86 11.43
C ILE A 102 12.87 -6.88 12.46
N GLY A 103 13.19 -6.99 13.75
CA GLY A 103 12.19 -6.97 14.83
C GLY A 103 11.34 -5.71 14.84
N ALA A 104 11.97 -4.53 14.75
CA ALA A 104 11.27 -3.25 14.71
C ALA A 104 10.35 -3.13 13.48
N VAL A 105 10.83 -3.51 12.31
CA VAL A 105 10.09 -3.44 11.05
C VAL A 105 8.91 -4.41 11.01
N LEU A 106 9.07 -5.64 11.50
CA LEU A 106 7.97 -6.61 11.68
C LEU A 106 6.89 -6.03 12.61
N LEU A 107 7.30 -5.38 13.70
CA LEU A 107 6.38 -4.77 14.64
C LEU A 107 5.58 -3.61 14.00
N VAL A 108 6.26 -2.76 13.22
CA VAL A 108 5.62 -1.68 12.45
C VAL A 108 4.62 -2.23 11.43
N GLY A 109 4.97 -3.33 10.74
CA GLY A 109 4.07 -3.99 9.78
C GLY A 109 2.86 -4.63 10.45
N LEU A 110 3.07 -5.40 11.54
CA LEU A 110 1.99 -6.00 12.33
C LEU A 110 1.05 -4.93 12.91
N ALA A 111 1.60 -3.83 13.39
CA ALA A 111 0.82 -2.68 13.82
C ALA A 111 -0.15 -2.20 12.73
N ALA A 112 0.33 -2.10 11.49
CA ALA A 112 -0.50 -1.69 10.36
C ALA A 112 -1.57 -2.73 10.00
N ALA A 113 -1.25 -4.02 10.09
CA ALA A 113 -2.20 -5.10 9.83
C ALA A 113 -3.38 -5.11 10.82
N LEU A 114 -3.16 -4.73 12.07
CA LEU A 114 -4.22 -4.59 13.08
C LEU A 114 -5.01 -3.28 12.92
N PHE A 115 -4.29 -2.19 12.70
CA PHE A 115 -4.84 -0.84 12.72
C PHE A 115 -5.68 -0.51 11.50
N SER A 116 -5.16 -0.76 10.29
CA SER A 116 -5.78 -0.26 9.04
C SER A 116 -7.19 -0.81 8.82
N PRO A 117 -7.45 -2.15 8.86
CA PRO A 117 -8.79 -2.66 8.66
C PRO A 117 -9.76 -2.24 9.77
N ALA A 118 -9.27 -2.08 11.01
CA ALA A 118 -10.07 -1.63 12.13
C ALA A 118 -10.56 -0.17 11.96
N VAL A 119 -9.68 0.73 11.54
CA VAL A 119 -10.02 2.14 11.28
C VAL A 119 -10.93 2.27 10.07
N GLU A 120 -10.62 1.57 8.97
CA GLU A 120 -11.43 1.60 7.74
C GLU A 120 -12.87 1.11 8.00
N SER A 121 -13.04 0.03 8.76
CA SER A 121 -14.35 -0.50 9.11
C SER A 121 -15.14 0.47 10.00
N GLU A 122 -14.48 1.11 10.97
CA GLU A 122 -15.14 2.08 11.84
C GLU A 122 -15.53 3.36 11.08
N VAL A 123 -14.69 3.86 10.18
CA VAL A 123 -15.02 5.01 9.31
C VAL A 123 -16.22 4.67 8.44
N ALA A 124 -16.25 3.50 7.81
CA ALA A 124 -17.36 3.10 6.97
C ALA A 124 -18.68 3.05 7.77
N ARG A 125 -18.63 2.47 8.97
CA ARG A 125 -19.78 2.39 9.87
C ARG A 125 -20.26 3.77 10.32
N GLN A 126 -19.35 4.66 10.73
CA GLN A 126 -19.66 6.02 11.14
C GLN A 126 -20.22 6.86 9.97
N ALA A 127 -19.75 6.60 8.75
CA ALA A 127 -20.25 7.27 7.55
C ALA A 127 -21.69 6.88 7.24
N VAL A 128 -22.09 5.61 7.50
CA VAL A 128 -23.48 5.17 7.36
C VAL A 128 -24.37 5.89 8.39
N LEU A 129 -23.98 5.89 9.67
CA LEU A 129 -24.73 6.59 10.72
C LEU A 129 -24.88 8.10 10.41
N TRP A 130 -23.82 8.74 9.91
CA TRP A 130 -23.84 10.15 9.53
C TRP A 130 -24.83 10.43 8.38
N GLU A 131 -25.00 9.47 7.45
CA GLU A 131 -26.00 9.53 6.37
C GLU A 131 -27.42 9.32 6.89
N GLU A 132 -27.63 8.34 7.79
CA GLU A 132 -28.91 8.06 8.44
C GLU A 132 -29.40 9.25 9.29
N ASP A 133 -28.48 9.99 9.94
CA ASP A 133 -28.78 11.21 10.69
C ASP A 133 -29.08 12.43 9.78
N GLY A 134 -29.13 12.24 8.44
CA GLY A 134 -29.51 13.29 7.49
C GLY A 134 -28.46 14.36 7.23
N HIS A 135 -27.21 14.18 7.64
CA HIS A 135 -26.13 15.16 7.46
C HIS A 135 -25.60 15.20 6.02
N GLY A 136 -25.94 14.20 5.17
CA GLY A 136 -25.58 14.11 3.77
C GLY A 136 -25.01 12.72 3.38
N PRO A 137 -24.65 12.51 2.11
CA PRO A 137 -24.24 11.19 1.65
C PRO A 137 -22.92 10.74 2.31
N ARG A 138 -22.86 9.45 2.73
CA ARG A 138 -21.67 8.79 3.31
C ARG A 138 -20.41 8.93 2.46
N THR A 139 -20.56 9.07 1.15
CA THR A 139 -19.45 9.26 0.20
C THR A 139 -18.62 10.50 0.51
N ARG A 140 -19.20 11.54 1.11
CA ARG A 140 -18.46 12.75 1.53
C ARG A 140 -17.49 12.46 2.66
N VAL A 141 -17.89 11.66 3.64
CA VAL A 141 -17.04 11.25 4.78
C VAL A 141 -15.89 10.39 4.27
N LEU A 142 -16.20 9.39 3.42
CA LEU A 142 -15.20 8.49 2.84
C LEU A 142 -14.22 9.24 1.93
N ALA A 143 -14.70 10.20 1.14
CA ALA A 143 -13.84 11.05 0.32
C ALA A 143 -12.91 11.92 1.17
N LEU A 144 -13.39 12.48 2.28
CA LEU A 144 -12.57 13.27 3.20
C LEU A 144 -11.50 12.41 3.89
N PHE A 145 -11.85 11.19 4.30
CA PHE A 145 -10.92 10.21 4.86
C PHE A 145 -9.83 9.84 3.85
N SER A 146 -10.20 9.54 2.60
CA SER A 146 -9.25 9.26 1.53
C SER A 146 -8.35 10.46 1.21
N ALA A 147 -8.92 11.66 1.12
CA ALA A 147 -8.17 12.89 0.86
C ALA A 147 -7.16 13.20 1.98
N SER A 148 -7.53 12.96 3.25
CA SER A 148 -6.60 13.13 4.38
C SER A 148 -5.44 12.13 4.33
N GLY A 149 -5.69 10.89 3.89
CA GLY A 149 -4.65 9.90 3.64
C GLY A 149 -3.65 10.36 2.56
N GLN A 150 -4.16 10.88 1.45
CA GLN A 150 -3.31 11.40 0.36
C GLN A 150 -2.54 12.67 0.79
N ALA A 151 -3.17 13.56 1.56
CA ALA A 151 -2.47 14.71 2.12
C ALA A 151 -1.31 14.27 3.03
N GLY A 152 -1.51 13.22 3.84
CA GLY A 152 -0.45 12.63 4.66
C GLY A 152 0.67 12.00 3.82
N ALA A 153 0.32 11.30 2.74
CA ALA A 153 1.30 10.73 1.82
C ALA A 153 2.11 11.80 1.07
N PHE A 154 1.53 12.97 0.82
CA PHE A 154 2.23 14.13 0.26
C PHE A 154 3.15 14.80 1.28
N MET A 155 2.65 15.06 2.49
CA MET A 155 3.39 15.79 3.53
C MET A 155 4.48 14.94 4.18
N GLY A 156 4.26 13.63 4.29
CA GLY A 156 5.16 12.71 4.98
C GLY A 156 6.61 12.77 4.48
N PRO A 157 6.87 12.53 3.18
CA PRO A 157 8.23 12.56 2.65
C PRO A 157 8.91 13.92 2.76
N LEU A 158 8.15 15.02 2.68
CA LEU A 158 8.69 16.38 2.86
C LEU A 158 9.15 16.60 4.30
N LEU A 159 8.32 16.19 5.27
CA LEU A 159 8.67 16.24 6.69
C LEU A 159 9.82 15.28 7.00
N GLY A 160 9.82 14.08 6.42
CA GLY A 160 10.90 13.11 6.55
C GLY A 160 12.24 13.67 6.09
N ALA A 161 12.29 14.29 4.90
CA ALA A 161 13.50 14.92 4.41
C ALA A 161 13.99 16.06 5.30
N LEU A 162 13.06 16.86 5.86
CA LEU A 162 13.40 17.93 6.80
C LEU A 162 13.99 17.35 8.10
N LEU A 163 13.38 16.30 8.66
CA LEU A 163 13.85 15.68 9.90
C LEU A 163 15.19 14.93 9.72
N LEU A 164 15.42 14.38 8.51
CA LEU A 164 16.70 13.74 8.17
C LEU A 164 17.87 14.70 8.09
N THR A 165 17.66 16.02 8.01
CA THR A 165 18.75 16.99 8.17
C THR A 165 19.37 16.95 9.56
N VAL A 166 18.66 16.39 10.55
CA VAL A 166 19.16 16.11 11.89
C VAL A 166 19.70 14.67 11.92
N ASP A 167 18.82 13.68 11.91
CA ASP A 167 19.17 12.25 11.81
C ASP A 167 17.93 11.37 11.53
N PHE A 168 18.17 10.09 11.22
CA PHE A 168 17.10 9.09 11.00
C PHE A 168 16.36 8.76 12.31
N ARG A 169 17.05 8.76 13.44
CA ARG A 169 16.48 8.52 14.76
C ARG A 169 15.43 9.58 15.12
N THR A 170 15.73 10.85 14.89
CA THR A 170 14.78 11.96 15.10
C THR A 170 13.53 11.77 14.26
N THR A 171 13.66 11.33 13.00
CA THR A 171 12.53 11.04 12.12
C THR A 171 11.66 9.90 12.68
N CYS A 172 12.26 8.83 13.16
CA CYS A 172 11.54 7.71 13.79
C CYS A 172 10.82 8.13 15.08
N LEU A 173 11.49 8.90 15.94
CA LEU A 173 10.91 9.39 17.21
C LEU A 173 9.78 10.40 16.98
N ALA A 174 9.89 11.25 15.97
CA ALA A 174 8.80 12.12 15.56
C ALA A 174 7.57 11.32 15.10
N GLY A 175 7.79 10.27 14.29
CA GLY A 175 6.74 9.31 13.92
C GLY A 175 6.11 8.63 15.14
N ALA A 176 6.91 8.13 16.08
CA ALA A 176 6.42 7.54 17.32
C ALA A 176 5.57 8.51 18.13
N THR A 177 6.00 9.77 18.27
CA THR A 177 5.28 10.83 18.99
C THR A 177 3.92 11.10 18.38
N VAL A 178 3.82 11.16 17.05
CA VAL A 178 2.53 11.30 16.35
C VAL A 178 1.59 10.14 16.73
N PHE A 179 2.10 8.89 16.78
CA PHE A 179 1.29 7.74 17.16
C PHE A 179 0.91 7.70 18.64
N VAL A 180 1.71 8.28 19.55
CA VAL A 180 1.30 8.50 20.97
C VAL A 180 0.08 9.41 21.03
N LEU A 181 0.07 10.51 20.27
CA LEU A 181 -1.07 11.43 20.22
C LEU A 181 -2.32 10.75 19.64
N VAL A 182 -2.16 9.98 18.56
CA VAL A 182 -3.24 9.19 17.96
C VAL A 182 -3.78 8.17 18.97
N LEU A 183 -2.90 7.43 19.66
CA LEU A 183 -3.27 6.46 20.71
C LEU A 183 -4.09 7.13 21.82
N ALA A 184 -3.62 8.27 22.35
CA ALA A 184 -4.30 9.02 23.38
C ALA A 184 -5.69 9.50 22.93
N GLY A 185 -5.80 9.98 21.68
CA GLY A 185 -7.08 10.39 21.08
C GLY A 185 -8.09 9.23 21.01
N HIS A 186 -7.65 8.07 20.48
CA HIS A 186 -8.51 6.89 20.38
C HIS A 186 -8.87 6.29 21.74
N ALA A 187 -7.96 6.28 22.70
CA ALA A 187 -8.24 5.83 24.06
C ALA A 187 -9.37 6.62 24.73
N ARG A 188 -9.46 7.93 24.43
CA ARG A 188 -10.47 8.83 24.99
C ARG A 188 -11.79 8.84 24.23
N LEU A 189 -11.77 8.84 22.90
CA LEU A 189 -12.95 9.10 22.08
C LEU A 189 -13.59 7.85 21.49
N MET A 190 -12.87 6.73 21.40
CA MET A 190 -13.39 5.53 20.78
C MET A 190 -14.26 4.73 21.77
N PRO A 191 -15.56 4.49 21.45
CA PRO A 191 -16.47 3.81 22.35
C PRO A 191 -16.09 2.33 22.54
N HIS A 192 -16.33 1.82 23.76
CA HIS A 192 -16.27 0.39 24.04
C HIS A 192 -17.47 -0.30 23.40
N ARG A 193 -17.23 -1.17 22.43
CA ARG A 193 -18.27 -1.98 21.81
C ARG A 193 -17.89 -3.44 21.88
N ILE A 194 -18.82 -4.26 22.33
CA ILE A 194 -18.69 -5.70 22.30
C ILE A 194 -18.93 -6.14 20.85
N PRO A 195 -18.04 -6.95 20.25
CA PRO A 195 -18.25 -7.48 18.90
C PRO A 195 -19.57 -8.24 18.85
N GLY A 196 -20.43 -7.92 17.89
CA GLY A 196 -21.55 -8.79 17.55
C GLY A 196 -20.97 -10.13 17.07
N ARG A 197 -21.61 -11.25 17.45
CA ARG A 197 -21.25 -12.59 17.00
C ARG A 197 -21.37 -12.65 15.48
N VAL A 198 -20.28 -12.40 14.76
CA VAL A 198 -20.19 -12.74 13.33
C VAL A 198 -19.85 -14.21 13.26
N ALA A 199 -20.89 -15.03 13.15
CA ALA A 199 -20.76 -16.44 12.93
C ALA A 199 -20.53 -16.69 11.42
N THR A 200 -19.28 -16.82 11.00
CA THR A 200 -18.99 -17.56 9.76
C THR A 200 -17.68 -18.32 9.91
N ARG A 201 -17.76 -19.48 10.52
CA ARG A 201 -16.76 -20.53 10.33
C ARG A 201 -16.87 -21.06 8.91
N ALA A 202 -16.16 -20.47 7.97
CA ALA A 202 -15.94 -21.08 6.66
C ALA A 202 -14.95 -22.25 6.82
N ARG A 203 -15.48 -23.44 7.19
CA ARG A 203 -14.70 -24.70 7.12
C ARG A 203 -14.31 -24.96 5.66
N GLY A 204 -13.03 -25.27 5.40
CA GLY A 204 -12.54 -25.66 4.07
C GLY A 204 -12.10 -24.53 3.16
N GLY A 205 -12.00 -23.28 3.64
CA GLY A 205 -11.74 -22.11 2.79
C GLY A 205 -10.44 -22.14 1.98
N VAL A 206 -9.33 -22.60 2.55
CA VAL A 206 -8.03 -22.65 1.86
C VAL A 206 -8.05 -23.60 0.65
N ARG A 207 -8.69 -24.77 0.76
CA ARG A 207 -8.79 -25.73 -0.35
C ARG A 207 -9.59 -25.18 -1.53
N VAL A 208 -10.63 -24.40 -1.25
CA VAL A 208 -11.45 -23.72 -2.26
C VAL A 208 -10.62 -22.65 -2.97
N LEU A 209 -9.89 -21.83 -2.23
CA LEU A 209 -8.98 -20.82 -2.78
C LEU A 209 -7.94 -21.42 -3.73
N LEU A 210 -7.28 -22.52 -3.32
CA LEU A 210 -6.24 -23.20 -4.12
C LEU A 210 -6.80 -23.84 -5.40
N ARG A 211 -8.10 -24.11 -5.48
CA ARG A 211 -8.77 -24.63 -6.67
C ARG A 211 -9.22 -23.53 -7.64
N ASN A 212 -9.38 -22.31 -7.17
CA ASN A 212 -9.82 -21.19 -7.98
C ASN A 212 -8.63 -20.59 -8.77
N ARG A 213 -8.30 -21.22 -9.90
CA ARG A 213 -7.20 -20.80 -10.78
C ARG A 213 -7.30 -19.34 -11.25
N PRO A 214 -8.47 -18.84 -11.70
CA PRO A 214 -8.62 -17.43 -12.08
C PRO A 214 -8.26 -16.47 -10.94
N PHE A 215 -8.68 -16.78 -9.72
CA PHE A 215 -8.36 -15.98 -8.55
C PHE A 215 -6.86 -16.00 -8.22
N LEU A 216 -6.22 -17.18 -8.24
CA LEU A 216 -4.77 -17.31 -8.03
C LEU A 216 -3.97 -16.54 -9.07
N SER A 217 -4.39 -16.58 -10.31
CA SER A 217 -3.83 -15.82 -11.41
C SER A 217 -3.91 -14.30 -11.17
N LEU A 218 -5.06 -13.80 -10.68
CA LEU A 218 -5.22 -12.41 -10.24
C LEU A 218 -4.32 -12.07 -9.06
N CYS A 219 -4.15 -12.99 -8.09
CA CYS A 219 -3.23 -12.81 -6.97
C CYS A 219 -1.77 -12.66 -7.43
N CYS A 220 -1.34 -13.46 -8.41
CA CYS A 220 0.01 -13.35 -8.98
C CYS A 220 0.21 -12.02 -9.71
N ALA A 221 -0.77 -11.59 -10.51
CA ALA A 221 -0.71 -10.33 -11.23
C ALA A 221 -0.68 -9.12 -10.27
N TYR A 222 -1.52 -9.13 -9.24
CA TYR A 222 -1.52 -8.08 -8.21
C TYR A 222 -0.25 -8.11 -7.37
N GLY A 223 0.28 -9.30 -7.06
CA GLY A 223 1.55 -9.47 -6.35
C GLY A 223 2.74 -8.93 -7.15
N ALA A 224 2.77 -9.13 -8.47
CA ALA A 224 3.78 -8.56 -9.34
C ALA A 224 3.73 -7.03 -9.36
N TYR A 225 2.52 -6.44 -9.41
CA TYR A 225 2.35 -4.99 -9.24
C TYR A 225 2.85 -4.53 -7.87
N LEU A 226 2.47 -5.20 -6.78
CA LEU A 226 2.85 -4.78 -5.43
C LEU A 226 4.38 -4.91 -5.21
N LEU A 227 5.02 -5.91 -5.81
CA LEU A 227 6.47 -6.04 -5.86
C LEU A 227 7.11 -4.87 -6.61
N ALA A 228 6.58 -4.52 -7.78
CA ALA A 228 7.04 -3.38 -8.55
C ALA A 228 6.86 -2.05 -7.79
N TYR A 229 5.73 -1.89 -7.11
CA TYR A 229 5.49 -0.74 -6.22
C TYR A 229 6.50 -0.68 -5.07
N ASN A 230 6.90 -1.82 -4.51
CA ASN A 230 7.89 -1.86 -3.43
C ASN A 230 9.29 -1.39 -3.89
N GLN A 231 9.58 -1.39 -5.21
CA GLN A 231 10.82 -0.83 -5.76
C GLN A 231 10.92 0.70 -5.63
N LEU A 232 9.82 1.41 -5.37
CA LEU A 232 9.86 2.81 -4.94
C LEU A 232 10.68 3.03 -3.66
N TYR A 233 10.76 2.00 -2.81
CA TYR A 233 11.47 2.06 -1.54
C TYR A 233 12.83 1.36 -1.59
N LEU A 234 13.10 0.50 -2.57
CA LEU A 234 14.34 -0.26 -2.69
C LEU A 234 15.24 0.26 -3.82
N ALA A 235 14.75 0.29 -5.05
CA ALA A 235 15.55 0.63 -6.24
C ALA A 235 15.59 2.14 -6.52
N LEU A 236 14.46 2.86 -6.32
CA LEU A 236 14.41 4.31 -6.59
C LEU A 236 15.39 5.12 -5.74
N PRO A 237 15.58 4.88 -4.41
CA PRO A 237 16.58 5.59 -3.62
C PRO A 237 18.00 5.44 -4.16
N GLN A 238 18.36 4.25 -4.65
CA GLN A 238 19.69 3.99 -5.25
C GLN A 238 19.86 4.78 -6.56
N GLU A 239 18.80 4.87 -7.38
CA GLU A 239 18.85 5.63 -8.63
C GLU A 239 18.95 7.13 -8.38
N VAL A 240 18.20 7.65 -7.42
CA VAL A 240 18.26 9.07 -7.01
C VAL A 240 19.64 9.41 -6.45
N GLN A 241 20.18 8.55 -5.58
CA GLN A 241 21.54 8.72 -5.03
C GLN A 241 22.59 8.73 -6.12
N ARG A 242 22.49 7.81 -7.10
CA ARG A 242 23.39 7.78 -8.26
C ARG A 242 23.33 9.06 -9.10
N ALA A 243 22.12 9.55 -9.35
CA ALA A 243 21.89 10.70 -10.22
C ALA A 243 22.33 12.02 -9.59
N THR A 244 22.09 12.21 -8.29
CA THR A 244 22.25 13.51 -7.61
C THR A 244 23.27 13.53 -6.48
N GLY A 245 23.77 12.37 -6.06
CA GLY A 245 24.63 12.26 -4.85
C GLY A 245 23.87 12.48 -3.54
N SER A 246 22.53 12.63 -3.58
CA SER A 246 21.70 12.97 -2.40
C SER A 246 20.34 12.27 -2.46
N GLN A 247 19.74 12.04 -1.29
CA GLN A 247 18.38 11.49 -1.16
C GLN A 247 17.28 12.57 -1.16
N ALA A 248 17.65 13.86 -1.19
CA ALA A 248 16.68 14.96 -1.07
C ALA A 248 15.59 14.96 -2.16
N ALA A 249 15.94 14.55 -3.38
CA ALA A 249 14.99 14.48 -4.49
C ALA A 249 13.90 13.41 -4.32
N LEU A 250 14.09 12.42 -3.45
CA LEU A 250 13.05 11.42 -3.15
C LEU A 250 11.77 12.06 -2.65
N SER A 251 11.88 13.06 -1.76
CA SER A 251 10.71 13.75 -1.21
C SER A 251 9.84 14.39 -2.27
N TRP A 252 10.47 15.01 -3.27
CA TRP A 252 9.77 15.62 -4.40
C TRP A 252 9.14 14.58 -5.32
N LEU A 253 9.80 13.44 -5.56
CA LEU A 253 9.25 12.35 -6.34
C LEU A 253 8.03 11.70 -5.66
N PHE A 254 8.08 11.49 -4.34
CA PHE A 254 6.93 11.00 -3.59
C PHE A 254 5.80 12.04 -3.51
N ALA A 255 6.13 13.33 -3.36
CA ALA A 255 5.15 14.41 -3.42
C ALA A 255 4.47 14.48 -4.79
N LEU A 256 5.23 14.34 -5.88
CA LEU A 256 4.71 14.27 -7.24
C LEU A 256 3.76 13.08 -7.44
N ALA A 257 4.14 11.88 -6.97
CA ALA A 257 3.28 10.69 -7.00
C ALA A 257 1.96 10.93 -6.25
N SER A 258 2.03 11.53 -5.05
CA SER A 258 0.85 11.81 -4.24
C SER A 258 -0.05 12.87 -4.89
N LEU A 259 0.53 13.92 -5.45
CA LEU A 259 -0.22 14.96 -6.18
C LEU A 259 -0.92 14.37 -7.41
N LEU A 260 -0.21 13.56 -8.19
CA LEU A 260 -0.78 12.87 -9.34
C LEU A 260 -1.92 11.94 -8.91
N ALA A 261 -1.76 11.21 -7.78
CA ALA A 261 -2.81 10.36 -7.23
C ALA A 261 -4.05 11.16 -6.82
N VAL A 262 -3.88 12.29 -6.13
CA VAL A 262 -5.00 13.16 -5.73
C VAL A 262 -5.77 13.69 -6.94
N CYS A 263 -5.07 14.23 -7.93
CA CYS A 263 -5.69 14.86 -9.09
C CYS A 263 -6.19 13.84 -10.12
N GLY A 264 -5.46 12.74 -10.30
CA GLY A 264 -5.66 11.78 -11.39
C GLY A 264 -6.52 10.57 -11.04
N GLN A 265 -6.63 10.16 -9.76
CA GLN A 265 -7.29 8.90 -9.40
C GLN A 265 -8.72 8.81 -9.93
N LEU A 266 -9.56 9.82 -9.68
CA LEU A 266 -10.97 9.80 -10.09
C LEU A 266 -11.15 9.85 -11.61
N PRO A 267 -10.54 10.79 -12.37
CA PRO A 267 -10.70 10.83 -13.82
C PRO A 267 -10.14 9.58 -14.51
N VAL A 268 -8.98 9.09 -14.07
CA VAL A 268 -8.37 7.87 -14.64
C VAL A 268 -9.23 6.64 -14.39
N THR A 269 -9.74 6.47 -13.15
CA THR A 269 -10.58 5.32 -12.80
C THR A 269 -11.91 5.34 -13.55
N ARG A 270 -12.55 6.52 -13.71
CA ARG A 270 -13.80 6.66 -14.52
C ARG A 270 -13.55 6.33 -15.98
N TRP A 271 -12.55 6.96 -16.58
CA TRP A 271 -12.18 6.70 -17.97
C TRP A 271 -11.89 5.21 -18.23
N ALA A 272 -11.15 4.58 -17.32
CA ALA A 272 -10.82 3.16 -17.43
C ALA A 272 -12.05 2.25 -17.28
N GLY A 273 -12.97 2.58 -16.37
CA GLY A 273 -14.23 1.88 -16.20
C GLY A 273 -15.11 1.94 -17.46
N ASP A 274 -15.20 3.14 -18.08
CA ASP A 274 -16.03 3.37 -19.26
C ASP A 274 -15.44 2.76 -20.55
N ARG A 275 -14.09 2.67 -20.65
CA ARG A 275 -13.41 2.33 -21.92
C ARG A 275 -12.71 0.98 -21.94
N LEU A 276 -12.14 0.53 -20.82
CA LEU A 276 -11.23 -0.62 -20.80
C LEU A 276 -11.85 -1.89 -20.19
N GLY A 277 -12.73 -1.75 -19.20
CA GLY A 277 -13.15 -2.86 -18.35
C GLY A 277 -12.04 -3.36 -17.41
N LEU A 278 -12.35 -4.30 -16.51
CA LEU A 278 -11.47 -4.67 -15.39
C LEU A 278 -10.15 -5.30 -15.84
N ARG A 279 -10.22 -6.32 -16.73
CA ARG A 279 -9.02 -7.05 -17.21
C ARG A 279 -8.05 -6.15 -17.97
N ARG A 280 -8.57 -5.34 -18.91
CA ARG A 280 -7.72 -4.45 -19.71
C ARG A 280 -7.12 -3.33 -18.86
N SER A 281 -7.86 -2.82 -17.87
CA SER A 281 -7.33 -1.83 -16.93
C SER A 281 -6.12 -2.37 -16.17
N ILE A 282 -6.18 -3.61 -15.66
CA ILE A 282 -5.05 -4.25 -14.99
C ILE A 282 -3.89 -4.48 -15.98
N ALA A 283 -4.16 -4.98 -17.19
CA ALA A 283 -3.14 -5.23 -18.19
C ALA A 283 -2.40 -3.95 -18.61
N VAL A 284 -3.15 -2.88 -18.94
CA VAL A 284 -2.56 -1.58 -19.28
C VAL A 284 -1.78 -1.00 -18.11
N GLY A 285 -2.32 -1.12 -16.89
CA GLY A 285 -1.63 -0.68 -15.69
C GLY A 285 -0.29 -1.40 -15.47
N LEU A 286 -0.24 -2.73 -15.64
CA LEU A 286 1.00 -3.51 -15.57
C LEU A 286 2.00 -3.14 -16.65
N LEU A 287 1.53 -2.88 -17.88
CA LEU A 287 2.39 -2.42 -18.97
C LEU A 287 2.96 -1.01 -18.70
N LEU A 288 2.19 -0.10 -18.12
CA LEU A 288 2.70 1.21 -17.69
C LEU A 288 3.78 1.07 -16.61
N VAL A 289 3.59 0.16 -15.65
CA VAL A 289 4.60 -0.14 -14.63
C VAL A 289 5.87 -0.69 -15.28
N ALA A 290 5.74 -1.63 -16.21
CA ALA A 290 6.88 -2.18 -16.98
C ALA A 290 7.60 -1.08 -17.78
N ALA A 291 6.86 -0.20 -18.44
CA ALA A 291 7.41 0.93 -19.18
C ALA A 291 8.20 1.88 -18.27
N GLY A 292 7.73 2.09 -17.02
CA GLY A 292 8.46 2.88 -16.03
C GLY A 292 9.87 2.32 -15.75
N PHE A 293 9.99 1.01 -15.54
CA PHE A 293 11.30 0.35 -15.40
C PHE A 293 12.12 0.42 -16.67
N ALA A 294 11.50 0.25 -17.84
CA ALA A 294 12.17 0.31 -19.12
C ALA A 294 12.74 1.71 -19.42
N VAL A 295 12.08 2.78 -19.00
CA VAL A 295 12.57 4.17 -19.11
C VAL A 295 13.89 4.33 -18.34
N VAL A 296 13.96 3.82 -17.10
CA VAL A 296 15.21 3.86 -16.33
C VAL A 296 16.28 3.00 -16.99
N ALA A 297 15.94 1.76 -17.42
CA ALA A 297 16.88 0.86 -18.08
C ALA A 297 17.50 1.50 -19.33
N ALA A 298 16.70 2.16 -20.16
CA ALA A 298 17.15 2.82 -21.39
C ALA A 298 18.06 4.04 -21.13
N ALA A 299 17.83 4.75 -20.02
CA ALA A 299 18.62 5.91 -19.66
C ALA A 299 19.95 5.58 -18.95
N ARG A 300 20.08 4.37 -18.37
CA ARG A 300 21.27 3.96 -17.60
C ARG A 300 22.59 4.01 -18.38
N PRO A 301 22.66 3.59 -19.66
CA PRO A 301 23.91 3.68 -20.42
C PRO A 301 24.42 5.11 -20.63
N ALA A 302 23.52 6.10 -20.68
CA ALA A 302 23.88 7.50 -20.88
C ALA A 302 24.48 8.16 -19.62
N ALA A 303 24.40 7.49 -18.46
CA ALA A 303 24.99 7.90 -17.18
C ALA A 303 24.69 9.37 -16.76
N TRP A 304 23.51 9.86 -17.11
CA TRP A 304 23.10 11.23 -16.79
C TRP A 304 23.15 11.51 -15.28
N THR A 305 23.60 12.71 -14.92
CA THR A 305 23.74 13.18 -13.55
C THR A 305 23.02 14.52 -13.34
N GLY A 306 22.85 14.93 -12.10
CA GLY A 306 22.15 16.17 -11.74
C GLY A 306 20.68 16.12 -12.11
N ALA A 307 20.13 17.26 -12.53
CA ALA A 307 18.70 17.37 -12.88
C ALA A 307 18.29 16.49 -14.05
N ALA A 308 19.15 16.33 -15.06
CA ALA A 308 18.90 15.43 -16.19
C ALA A 308 18.84 13.95 -15.75
N GLY A 309 19.67 13.57 -14.78
CA GLY A 309 19.68 12.23 -14.20
C GLY A 309 18.41 11.87 -13.44
N LEU A 310 17.62 12.86 -13.00
CA LEU A 310 16.32 12.63 -12.34
C LEU A 310 15.18 12.37 -13.34
N LEU A 311 15.32 12.71 -14.62
CA LEU A 311 14.25 12.52 -15.61
C LEU A 311 13.78 11.06 -15.71
N PRO A 312 14.66 10.03 -15.79
CA PRO A 312 14.24 8.64 -15.82
C PRO A 312 13.52 8.20 -14.53
N ALA A 313 14.02 8.64 -13.37
CA ALA A 313 13.38 8.38 -12.08
C ALA A 313 11.98 9.02 -11.98
N THR A 314 11.84 10.24 -12.51
CA THR A 314 10.54 10.94 -12.59
C THR A 314 9.58 10.20 -13.52
N GLY A 315 10.05 9.78 -14.70
CA GLY A 315 9.28 8.98 -15.65
C GLY A 315 8.79 7.67 -15.03
N TYR A 316 9.67 6.96 -14.31
CA TYR A 316 9.34 5.75 -13.58
C TYR A 316 8.21 6.01 -12.55
N VAL A 317 8.36 7.03 -11.71
CA VAL A 317 7.36 7.36 -10.67
C VAL A 317 6.02 7.73 -11.29
N LEU A 318 5.98 8.51 -12.36
CA LEU A 318 4.76 8.90 -13.07
C LEU A 318 4.05 7.66 -13.67
N LEU A 319 4.78 6.82 -14.40
CA LEU A 319 4.22 5.64 -15.06
C LEU A 319 3.74 4.59 -14.03
N LEU A 320 4.50 4.39 -12.96
CA LEU A 320 4.10 3.49 -11.88
C LEU A 320 2.83 4.01 -11.18
N THR A 321 2.72 5.32 -10.92
CA THR A 321 1.55 5.91 -10.27
C THR A 321 0.31 5.82 -11.16
N LEU A 322 0.44 6.07 -12.46
CA LEU A 322 -0.65 5.87 -13.42
C LEU A 322 -1.07 4.40 -13.49
N GLY A 323 -0.11 3.48 -13.53
CA GLY A 323 -0.38 2.05 -13.47
C GLY A 323 -1.14 1.64 -12.22
N GLN A 324 -0.75 2.15 -11.05
CA GLN A 324 -1.43 1.94 -9.77
C GLN A 324 -2.89 2.39 -9.81
N MET A 325 -3.17 3.56 -10.40
CA MET A 325 -4.54 4.10 -10.51
C MET A 325 -5.46 3.19 -11.32
N LEU A 326 -4.93 2.41 -12.26
CA LEU A 326 -5.66 1.44 -13.07
C LEU A 326 -5.77 0.09 -12.36
N ILE A 327 -4.68 -0.43 -11.80
CA ILE A 327 -4.59 -1.78 -11.25
C ILE A 327 -5.42 -1.91 -9.97
N VAL A 328 -5.22 -1.01 -9.01
CA VAL A 328 -5.77 -1.18 -7.64
C VAL A 328 -7.30 -1.17 -7.63
N PRO A 329 -8.00 -0.18 -8.26
CA PRO A 329 -9.45 -0.18 -8.28
C PRO A 329 -10.03 -1.36 -9.07
N ALA A 330 -9.44 -1.68 -10.23
CA ALA A 330 -9.88 -2.77 -11.08
C ALA A 330 -9.74 -4.13 -10.38
N THR A 331 -8.64 -4.37 -9.67
CA THR A 331 -8.44 -5.60 -8.89
C THR A 331 -9.48 -5.72 -7.78
N ARG A 332 -9.69 -4.65 -7.01
CA ARG A 332 -10.70 -4.64 -5.93
C ARG A 332 -12.12 -4.87 -6.45
N ALA A 333 -12.43 -4.32 -7.62
CA ALA A 333 -13.73 -4.53 -8.28
C ALA A 333 -13.89 -5.95 -8.85
N TRP A 334 -12.79 -6.62 -9.21
CA TRP A 334 -12.83 -7.95 -9.81
C TRP A 334 -12.87 -9.10 -8.79
N VAL A 335 -12.34 -8.89 -7.59
CA VAL A 335 -12.35 -9.92 -6.53
C VAL A 335 -13.76 -10.45 -6.23
N PRO A 336 -14.81 -9.63 -6.07
CA PRO A 336 -16.18 -10.13 -5.85
C PRO A 336 -16.68 -11.05 -6.96
N ASP A 337 -16.37 -10.76 -8.24
CA ASP A 337 -16.79 -11.57 -9.39
C ASP A 337 -16.15 -12.97 -9.41
N LEU A 338 -14.99 -13.12 -8.74
CA LEU A 338 -14.25 -14.38 -8.64
C LEU A 338 -14.52 -15.12 -7.33
N THR A 339 -15.35 -14.54 -6.46
CA THR A 339 -15.60 -15.06 -5.11
C THR A 339 -16.88 -15.90 -5.09
N GLU A 340 -16.84 -17.06 -4.46
CA GLU A 340 -18.04 -17.83 -4.14
C GLU A 340 -18.84 -17.12 -3.03
N ASP A 341 -20.16 -17.24 -3.06
CA ASP A 341 -21.10 -16.57 -2.16
C ASP A 341 -20.69 -16.64 -0.67
N GLY A 342 -20.70 -15.49 -0.02
CA GLY A 342 -20.43 -15.35 1.42
C GLY A 342 -18.96 -15.43 1.85
N ARG A 343 -17.98 -15.49 0.91
CA ARG A 343 -16.54 -15.67 1.23
C ARG A 343 -15.63 -14.49 0.85
N LEU A 344 -16.19 -13.34 0.56
CA LEU A 344 -15.44 -12.16 0.10
C LEU A 344 -14.26 -11.80 1.01
N GLY A 345 -14.44 -11.86 2.33
CA GLY A 345 -13.37 -11.57 3.29
C GLY A 345 -12.18 -12.54 3.19
N LEU A 346 -12.45 -13.83 2.96
CA LEU A 346 -11.42 -14.84 2.76
C LEU A 346 -10.62 -14.57 1.47
N TYR A 347 -11.29 -14.24 0.37
CA TYR A 347 -10.64 -13.94 -0.91
C TYR A 347 -9.83 -12.64 -0.85
N THR A 348 -10.36 -11.59 -0.22
CA THR A 348 -9.62 -10.33 -0.02
C THR A 348 -8.38 -10.53 0.86
N GLY A 349 -8.52 -11.30 1.94
CA GLY A 349 -7.39 -11.66 2.80
C GLY A 349 -6.33 -12.48 2.06
N ALA A 350 -6.76 -13.47 1.27
CA ALA A 350 -5.86 -14.30 0.47
C ALA A 350 -5.13 -13.50 -0.61
N LEU A 351 -5.80 -12.57 -1.30
CA LEU A 351 -5.16 -11.63 -2.23
C LEU A 351 -4.01 -10.89 -1.55
N SER A 352 -4.27 -10.31 -0.38
CA SER A 352 -3.26 -9.57 0.38
C SER A 352 -2.11 -10.47 0.85
N SER A 353 -2.42 -11.67 1.38
CA SER A 353 -1.40 -12.60 1.90
C SER A 353 -0.50 -13.15 0.80
N VAL A 354 -1.07 -13.58 -0.33
CA VAL A 354 -0.29 -14.08 -1.48
C VAL A 354 0.58 -12.97 -2.05
N SER A 355 0.02 -11.77 -2.23
CA SER A 355 0.78 -10.62 -2.73
C SER A 355 1.90 -10.21 -1.77
N GLY A 356 1.65 -10.24 -0.46
CA GLY A 356 2.66 -9.99 0.56
C GLY A 356 3.82 -10.98 0.50
N LEU A 357 3.52 -12.27 0.27
CA LEU A 357 4.55 -13.31 0.10
C LEU A 357 5.38 -13.11 -1.16
N ILE A 358 4.73 -12.75 -2.28
CA ILE A 358 5.43 -12.42 -3.53
C ILE A 358 6.38 -11.22 -3.32
N VAL A 359 5.94 -10.20 -2.60
CA VAL A 359 6.78 -9.05 -2.27
C VAL A 359 7.94 -9.43 -1.37
N LEU A 360 7.73 -10.28 -0.37
CA LEU A 360 8.80 -10.75 0.51
C LEU A 360 9.93 -11.43 -0.25
N ILE A 361 9.58 -12.42 -1.07
CA ILE A 361 10.55 -13.17 -1.88
C ILE A 361 11.17 -12.27 -2.94
N GLY A 362 10.34 -11.53 -3.67
CA GLY A 362 10.76 -10.71 -4.80
C GLY A 362 11.60 -9.49 -4.39
N SER A 363 11.38 -8.91 -3.20
CA SER A 363 12.19 -7.78 -2.73
C SER A 363 13.60 -8.23 -2.32
N SER A 364 13.74 -9.41 -1.68
CA SER A 364 15.07 -9.99 -1.39
C SER A 364 15.82 -10.30 -2.68
N ALA A 365 15.15 -10.93 -3.66
CA ALA A 365 15.72 -11.22 -4.97
C ALA A 365 16.08 -9.93 -5.72
N GLY A 366 15.24 -8.89 -5.64
CA GLY A 366 15.50 -7.58 -6.23
C GLY A 366 16.72 -6.88 -5.60
N GLY A 367 16.87 -6.95 -4.27
CA GLY A 367 18.05 -6.44 -3.58
C GLY A 367 19.33 -7.18 -4.00
N CYS A 368 19.29 -8.51 -4.08
CA CYS A 368 20.38 -9.32 -4.59
C CYS A 368 20.74 -8.96 -6.04
N LEU A 369 19.71 -8.78 -6.89
CA LEU A 369 19.91 -8.40 -8.30
C LEU A 369 20.64 -7.05 -8.45
N LEU A 370 20.38 -6.10 -7.56
CA LEU A 370 21.05 -4.79 -7.55
C LEU A 370 22.50 -4.88 -7.09
N ASP A 371 22.86 -5.89 -6.27
CA ASP A 371 24.21 -6.11 -5.75
C ASP A 371 25.13 -6.92 -6.69
N LEU A 372 24.57 -7.62 -7.72
CA LEU A 372 25.32 -8.56 -8.56
C LEU A 372 26.35 -7.91 -9.50
N GLY A 373 26.51 -6.59 -9.52
CA GLY A 373 27.47 -5.91 -10.40
C GLY A 373 27.19 -6.09 -11.89
N LEU A 374 25.97 -6.40 -12.28
CA LEU A 374 25.51 -6.56 -13.65
C LEU A 374 25.57 -5.23 -14.42
N PRO A 375 25.56 -5.26 -15.77
CA PRO A 375 25.41 -4.05 -16.57
C PRO A 375 24.24 -3.20 -16.04
N PRO A 376 24.39 -1.87 -15.94
CA PRO A 376 23.48 -1.01 -15.17
C PRO A 376 22.00 -1.05 -15.60
N ALA A 377 21.72 -1.43 -16.85
CA ALA A 377 20.35 -1.57 -17.37
C ALA A 377 19.68 -2.91 -17.00
N VAL A 378 20.47 -3.97 -16.75
CA VAL A 378 19.96 -5.34 -16.60
C VAL A 378 19.00 -5.49 -15.40
N PRO A 379 19.31 -4.99 -14.19
CA PRO A 379 18.39 -5.09 -13.07
C PRO A 379 17.03 -4.46 -13.39
N TRP A 380 16.99 -3.32 -14.06
CA TRP A 380 15.77 -2.62 -14.43
C TRP A 380 14.97 -3.36 -15.51
N LEU A 381 15.65 -4.01 -16.47
CA LEU A 381 15.00 -4.85 -17.48
C LEU A 381 14.38 -6.11 -16.86
N VAL A 382 15.06 -6.74 -15.91
CA VAL A 382 14.51 -7.87 -15.15
C VAL A 382 13.26 -7.44 -14.37
N LEU A 383 13.31 -6.30 -13.69
CA LEU A 383 12.16 -5.75 -13.00
C LEU A 383 11.00 -5.38 -13.95
N ALA A 384 11.31 -4.90 -15.16
CA ALA A 384 10.31 -4.62 -16.20
C ALA A 384 9.63 -5.89 -16.73
N ALA A 385 10.36 -6.99 -16.82
CA ALA A 385 9.82 -8.26 -17.32
C ALA A 385 8.73 -8.85 -16.40
N LEU A 386 8.80 -8.64 -15.09
CA LEU A 386 7.85 -9.20 -14.13
C LEU A 386 6.41 -8.74 -14.38
N PRO A 387 6.09 -7.43 -14.49
CA PRO A 387 4.74 -6.98 -14.81
C PRO A 387 4.29 -7.43 -16.22
N VAL A 388 5.20 -7.52 -17.20
CA VAL A 388 4.86 -8.01 -18.54
C VAL A 388 4.43 -9.49 -18.48
N LEU A 389 5.19 -10.33 -17.78
CA LEU A 389 4.82 -11.74 -17.58
C LEU A 389 3.50 -11.87 -16.83
N ALA A 390 3.25 -10.98 -15.85
CA ALA A 390 2.00 -10.96 -15.10
C ALA A 390 0.78 -10.66 -15.99
N VAL A 391 0.93 -9.88 -17.07
CA VAL A 391 -0.17 -9.67 -18.05
C VAL A 391 -0.60 -10.99 -18.70
N ALA A 392 0.35 -11.86 -19.04
CA ALA A 392 0.05 -13.16 -19.64
C ALA A 392 -0.68 -14.10 -18.67
N LEU A 393 -0.51 -13.90 -17.36
CA LEU A 393 -1.18 -14.67 -16.33
C LEU A 393 -2.60 -14.20 -16.06
N LEU A 394 -3.05 -13.03 -16.53
CA LEU A 394 -4.39 -12.51 -16.23
C LEU A 394 -5.48 -13.45 -16.75
N PRO A 395 -6.48 -13.78 -15.91
CA PRO A 395 -7.52 -14.71 -16.29
C PRO A 395 -8.28 -14.20 -17.51
N HIS A 396 -8.52 -15.10 -18.48
CA HIS A 396 -9.39 -14.82 -19.60
C HIS A 396 -10.83 -14.90 -19.09
N ARG A 397 -11.62 -13.83 -19.25
CA ARG A 397 -13.05 -13.89 -18.98
C ARG A 397 -13.65 -14.86 -20.01
N ALA A 398 -14.34 -15.89 -19.58
CA ALA A 398 -15.34 -16.51 -20.43
C ALA A 398 -16.43 -15.43 -20.64
N GLU A 399 -16.39 -14.76 -21.77
CA GLU A 399 -17.48 -13.89 -22.24
C GLU A 399 -18.68 -14.81 -22.46
N GLY A 400 -19.62 -14.90 -21.49
CA GLY A 400 -20.79 -15.72 -21.70
C GLY A 400 -21.51 -16.27 -20.45
N ALA A 401 -21.66 -15.45 -19.40
CA ALA A 401 -22.62 -15.81 -18.35
C ALA A 401 -23.25 -14.55 -17.77
N GLY A 402 -24.18 -13.94 -18.51
CA GLY A 402 -24.89 -12.79 -17.96
C GLY A 402 -25.71 -12.02 -18.99
N CYS A 403 -26.51 -12.72 -19.83
CA CYS A 403 -27.65 -12.15 -20.57
C CYS A 403 -28.50 -13.29 -21.18
N GLU A 404 -28.88 -14.28 -20.38
CA GLU A 404 -29.99 -15.17 -20.72
C GLU A 404 -30.84 -15.35 -19.47
N GLY A 405 -31.90 -14.58 -19.36
CA GLY A 405 -32.86 -14.78 -18.28
C GLY A 405 -33.69 -13.55 -17.95
N ASP A 406 -34.22 -12.85 -18.98
CA ASP A 406 -35.40 -12.01 -18.71
C ASP A 406 -36.20 -11.77 -20.00
N THR A 407 -36.77 -12.85 -20.51
CA THR A 407 -37.91 -12.76 -21.43
C THR A 407 -38.77 -14.01 -21.28
N ALA A 408 -39.63 -14.05 -20.27
CA ALA A 408 -40.92 -14.77 -20.35
C ALA A 408 -41.79 -14.41 -19.13
N LEU A 409 -42.55 -13.35 -19.23
CA LEU A 409 -43.80 -13.21 -18.48
C LEU A 409 -44.86 -14.01 -19.25
N PRO A 410 -45.54 -15.02 -18.69
CA PRO A 410 -46.75 -15.57 -19.24
C PRO A 410 -47.92 -14.66 -18.88
N ARG A 411 -48.81 -14.51 -19.87
CA ARG A 411 -50.07 -13.83 -19.79
C ARG A 411 -51.06 -14.50 -18.82
#